data_f300b0511f097f8589b4f6fe2c4ceb5b
#
_entry.id   f300b0511f097f8589b4f6fe2c4ceb5b
#
_cell.length_a   1.000
_cell.length_b   1.000
_cell.length_c   1.000
_cell.angle_alpha   90.00
_cell.angle_beta   90.00
_cell.angle_gamma   90.00
#
_symmetry.space_group_name_H-M   'P 1'
#
loop_
_entity.id
_entity.type
_entity.pdbx_description
1 polymer ?
#
loop_
_entity_poly.entity_id
_entity_poly.type
_entity_poly.pdbx_seq_one_letter_code
_entity_poly.pdbx_strand_id
1 'polypeptide(L)'
;TDPYCLRILQLSSLDLVHRVEGRKIASDESTLNIIYVGRDTDPNNYDTLLIETISASLAADIAYPLIGSSTLAGQMYTIYQNKLKEARFVDATEGTPGAISSVTEPGGLQSDIFTAARL
;
A
#
# COMPACT_ATOMS: atom_id res chain seq x y z
N THR A 1 -5.53 15.94 -9.02
CA THR A 1 -5.11 15.83 -7.62
C THR A 1 -3.61 15.98 -7.50
N ASP A 2 -3.15 16.66 -6.48
CA ASP A 2 -1.75 16.74 -6.11
C ASP A 2 -1.62 16.17 -4.68
N PRO A 3 -0.84 15.09 -4.45
CA PRO A 3 -0.02 14.35 -5.41
C PRO A 3 -0.82 13.55 -6.45
N TYR A 4 -0.13 13.10 -7.50
CA TYR A 4 -0.73 12.34 -8.59
C TYR A 4 -1.38 11.04 -8.08
N CYS A 5 -2.67 10.88 -8.33
CA CYS A 5 -3.43 9.70 -7.91
C CYS A 5 -3.09 8.48 -8.79
N LEU A 6 -2.62 7.42 -8.16
CA LEU A 6 -2.38 6.12 -8.81
C LEU A 6 -3.63 5.24 -8.76
N ARG A 7 -4.31 5.20 -7.61
CA ARG A 7 -5.48 4.37 -7.38
C ARG A 7 -6.35 4.96 -6.28
N ILE A 8 -7.65 4.93 -6.47
CA ILE A 8 -8.62 5.28 -5.43
C ILE A 8 -8.85 4.05 -4.53
N LEU A 9 -8.77 4.24 -3.22
CA LEU A 9 -9.00 3.19 -2.23
C LEU A 9 -10.43 3.25 -1.69
N GLN A 10 -10.91 4.45 -1.36
CA GLN A 10 -12.21 4.64 -0.73
C GLN A 10 -12.78 6.02 -1.05
N LEU A 11 -14.11 6.11 -1.14
CA LEU A 11 -14.85 7.36 -1.12
C LEU A 11 -15.47 7.58 0.26
N SER A 12 -15.81 8.83 0.57
CA SER A 12 -16.36 9.24 1.87
C SER A 12 -17.68 8.57 2.24
N SER A 13 -18.42 8.07 1.26
CA SER A 13 -19.65 7.31 1.47
C SER A 13 -19.64 6.04 0.63
N LEU A 14 -19.94 4.91 1.29
CA LEU A 14 -20.04 3.61 0.63
C LEU A 14 -21.27 3.51 -0.29
N ASP A 15 -22.29 4.32 -0.03
CA ASP A 15 -23.56 4.31 -0.80
C ASP A 15 -23.52 5.28 -2.00
N LEU A 16 -22.40 5.91 -2.24
CA LEU A 16 -22.24 6.93 -3.25
C LEU A 16 -22.10 6.28 -4.63
N VAL A 17 -23.11 6.47 -5.47
CA VAL A 17 -23.03 6.04 -6.87
C VAL A 17 -21.97 6.89 -7.57
N HIS A 18 -20.90 6.25 -7.98
CA HIS A 18 -19.80 6.89 -8.69
C HIS A 18 -19.33 6.02 -9.85
N ARG A 19 -18.76 6.67 -10.85
CA ARG A 19 -18.10 6.02 -11.97
C ARG A 19 -16.72 6.62 -12.17
N VAL A 20 -15.74 5.76 -12.37
CA VAL A 20 -14.40 6.21 -12.78
C VAL A 20 -14.30 6.19 -14.29
N GLU A 21 -14.15 7.34 -14.90
CA GLU A 21 -14.02 7.51 -16.35
C GLU A 21 -12.64 8.09 -16.68
N GLY A 22 -11.73 7.18 -17.05
CA GLY A 22 -10.33 7.55 -17.27
C GLY A 22 -9.69 8.11 -16.00
N ARG A 23 -9.44 9.42 -15.97
CA ARG A 23 -8.81 10.12 -14.82
C ARG A 23 -9.78 11.01 -14.04
N LYS A 24 -11.05 10.82 -14.24
CA LYS A 24 -12.12 11.60 -13.59
C LYS A 24 -13.04 10.68 -12.81
N ILE A 25 -13.62 11.21 -11.76
CA ILE A 25 -14.71 10.59 -11.02
C ILE A 25 -15.97 11.35 -11.37
N ALA A 26 -16.94 10.64 -11.93
CA ALA A 26 -18.29 11.15 -12.13
C ALA A 26 -19.15 10.78 -10.92
N SER A 27 -19.81 11.73 -10.34
CA SER A 27 -20.71 11.58 -9.19
C SER A 27 -21.75 12.68 -9.21
N ASP A 28 -22.89 12.41 -8.61
CA ASP A 28 -23.98 13.39 -8.44
C ASP A 28 -23.72 14.34 -7.27
N GLU A 29 -22.68 14.08 -6.45
CA GLU A 29 -22.32 14.92 -5.32
C GLU A 29 -21.44 16.10 -5.73
N SER A 30 -21.69 17.26 -5.13
CA SER A 30 -20.92 18.49 -5.38
C SER A 30 -19.53 18.48 -4.76
N THR A 31 -19.33 17.65 -3.73
CA THR A 31 -18.06 17.53 -3.00
C THR A 31 -17.79 16.08 -2.66
N LEU A 32 -16.61 15.59 -3.02
CA LEU A 32 -16.16 14.24 -2.75
C LEU A 32 -14.89 14.25 -1.91
N ASN A 33 -14.91 13.53 -0.79
CA ASN A 33 -13.69 13.18 -0.07
C ASN A 33 -13.25 11.79 -0.52
N ILE A 34 -12.01 11.67 -0.94
CA ILE A 34 -11.44 10.41 -1.43
C ILE A 34 -10.18 10.05 -0.65
N ILE A 35 -10.00 8.77 -0.42
CA ILE A 35 -8.72 8.19 0.02
C ILE A 35 -8.11 7.51 -1.18
N TYR A 36 -6.88 7.87 -1.51
CA TYR A 36 -6.22 7.35 -2.69
C TYR A 36 -4.73 7.09 -2.46
N VAL A 37 -4.17 6.22 -3.28
CA VAL A 37 -2.72 6.02 -3.34
C VAL A 37 -2.13 7.10 -4.23
N GLY A 38 -1.35 7.99 -3.64
CA GLY A 38 -0.62 9.05 -4.34
C GLY A 38 0.79 8.59 -4.72
N ARG A 39 1.29 9.11 -5.84
CA ARG A 39 2.70 8.94 -6.22
C ARG A 39 3.53 9.99 -5.49
N ASP A 40 4.36 9.55 -4.57
CA ASP A 40 5.35 10.41 -3.93
C ASP A 40 6.65 10.39 -4.74
N THR A 41 7.12 11.57 -5.13
CA THR A 41 8.36 11.77 -5.88
C THR A 41 9.45 12.44 -5.05
N ASP A 42 9.15 12.79 -3.80
CA ASP A 42 10.14 13.37 -2.89
C ASP A 42 10.86 12.29 -2.09
N PRO A 43 12.17 12.05 -2.35
CA PRO A 43 12.92 11.04 -1.63
C PRO A 43 13.02 11.26 -0.11
N ASN A 44 12.79 12.49 0.36
CA ASN A 44 12.82 12.80 1.79
C ASN A 44 11.66 12.19 2.58
N ASN A 45 10.60 11.83 1.87
CA ASN A 45 9.42 11.18 2.46
C ASN A 45 9.55 9.65 2.50
N TYR A 46 10.61 9.09 1.90
CA TYR A 46 10.79 7.64 1.85
C TYR A 46 11.28 7.11 3.20
N ASP A 47 10.66 6.05 3.68
CA ASP A 47 11.13 5.35 4.87
C ASP A 47 12.44 4.57 4.59
N THR A 48 13.13 4.19 5.65
CA THR A 48 14.42 3.52 5.56
C THR A 48 14.33 2.18 4.81
N LEU A 49 13.28 1.39 5.05
CA LEU A 49 13.10 0.11 4.38
C LEU A 49 12.80 0.26 2.90
N LEU A 50 12.07 1.29 2.50
CA LEU A 50 11.85 1.60 1.09
C LEU A 50 13.17 1.99 0.40
N ILE A 51 13.98 2.84 1.04
CA ILE A 51 15.29 3.23 0.52
C ILE A 51 16.21 2.01 0.33
N GLU A 52 16.28 1.13 1.32
CA GLU A 52 17.07 -0.11 1.23
C GLU A 52 16.57 -1.04 0.13
N THR A 53 15.26 -1.16 -0.04
CA THR A 53 14.64 -1.97 -1.09
C THR A 53 14.96 -1.42 -2.48
N ILE A 54 14.86 -0.12 -2.68
CA ILE A 54 15.22 0.56 -3.95
C ILE A 54 16.71 0.35 -4.24
N SER A 55 17.57 0.50 -3.23
CA SER A 55 19.01 0.30 -3.39
C SER A 55 19.36 -1.13 -3.80
N ALA A 56 18.72 -2.12 -3.20
CA ALA A 56 18.89 -3.52 -3.56
C ALA A 56 18.37 -3.85 -4.97
N SER A 57 17.25 -3.27 -5.37
CA SER A 57 16.71 -3.39 -6.73
C SER A 57 17.67 -2.81 -7.76
N LEU A 58 18.18 -1.62 -7.51
CA LEU A 58 19.15 -0.97 -8.40
C LEU A 58 20.44 -1.78 -8.49
N ALA A 59 20.95 -2.31 -7.37
CA ALA A 59 22.12 -3.18 -7.36
C ALA A 59 21.93 -4.44 -8.20
N ALA A 60 20.75 -5.05 -8.16
CA ALA A 60 20.43 -6.21 -8.99
C ALA A 60 20.45 -5.87 -10.49
N ASP A 61 19.89 -4.73 -10.85
CA ASP A 61 19.82 -4.29 -12.26
C ASP A 61 21.18 -3.93 -12.84
N ILE A 62 22.06 -3.31 -12.05
CA ILE A 62 23.39 -2.88 -12.53
C ILE A 62 24.49 -3.92 -12.35
N ALA A 63 24.28 -4.98 -11.59
CA ALA A 63 25.31 -5.98 -11.29
C ALA A 63 25.85 -6.66 -12.57
N TYR A 64 24.99 -7.08 -13.46
CA TYR A 64 25.41 -7.73 -14.71
C TYR A 64 26.10 -6.78 -15.69
N PRO A 65 25.54 -5.60 -16.01
CA PRO A 65 26.19 -4.66 -16.92
C PRO A 65 27.55 -4.15 -16.44
N LEU A 66 27.74 -3.98 -15.11
CA LEU A 66 29.00 -3.44 -14.56
C LEU A 66 30.05 -4.50 -14.33
N ILE A 67 29.68 -5.68 -13.85
CA ILE A 67 30.63 -6.72 -13.37
C ILE A 67 30.64 -7.93 -14.29
N GLY A 68 29.60 -8.11 -15.11
CA GLY A 68 29.46 -9.27 -16.00
C GLY A 68 29.14 -10.58 -15.30
N SER A 69 28.74 -10.55 -14.03
CA SER A 69 28.44 -11.73 -13.23
C SER A 69 26.94 -11.96 -13.11
N SER A 70 26.44 -13.01 -13.72
CA SER A 70 25.04 -13.44 -13.58
C SER A 70 24.75 -13.99 -12.17
N THR A 71 25.73 -14.60 -11.53
CA THR A 71 25.63 -15.09 -10.17
C THR A 71 25.41 -13.95 -9.18
N LEU A 72 26.20 -12.88 -9.30
CA LEU A 72 26.05 -11.68 -8.46
C LEU A 72 24.69 -11.02 -8.69
N ALA A 73 24.26 -10.88 -9.94
CA ALA A 73 22.95 -10.33 -10.27
C ALA A 73 21.81 -11.15 -9.62
N GLY A 74 21.88 -12.47 -9.65
CA GLY A 74 20.94 -13.37 -8.99
C GLY A 74 20.93 -13.23 -7.47
N GLN A 75 22.10 -13.08 -6.84
CA GLN A 75 22.23 -12.86 -5.39
C GLN A 75 21.62 -11.52 -4.99
N MET A 76 21.90 -10.45 -5.72
CA MET A 76 21.33 -9.12 -5.46
C MET A 76 19.82 -9.11 -5.64
N TYR A 77 19.31 -9.82 -6.64
CA TYR A 77 17.87 -9.98 -6.84
C TYR A 77 17.19 -10.69 -5.68
N THR A 78 17.82 -11.73 -5.12
CA THR A 78 17.33 -12.44 -3.94
C THR A 78 17.29 -11.52 -2.71
N ILE A 79 18.32 -10.70 -2.50
CA ILE A 79 18.36 -9.69 -1.44
C ILE A 79 17.23 -8.67 -1.62
N TYR A 80 17.03 -8.17 -2.83
CA TYR A 80 15.93 -7.27 -3.16
C TYR A 80 14.57 -7.89 -2.79
N GLN A 81 14.32 -9.13 -3.17
CA GLN A 81 13.06 -9.82 -2.87
C GLN A 81 12.81 -9.95 -1.36
N ASN A 82 13.85 -10.25 -0.59
CA ASN A 82 13.74 -10.35 0.87
C ASN A 82 13.46 -8.99 1.50
N LYS A 83 14.15 -7.95 1.07
CA LYS A 83 13.92 -6.58 1.54
C LYS A 83 12.53 -6.07 1.18
N LEU A 84 12.05 -6.39 -0.02
CA LEU A 84 10.69 -6.03 -0.44
C LEU A 84 9.62 -6.69 0.44
N LYS A 85 9.79 -7.96 0.78
CA LYS A 85 8.87 -8.68 1.69
C LYS A 85 8.86 -8.05 3.07
N GLU A 86 10.03 -7.73 3.62
CA GLU A 86 10.18 -7.08 4.92
C GLU A 86 9.52 -5.70 4.92
N ALA A 87 9.80 -4.87 3.92
CA ALA A 87 9.21 -3.54 3.80
C ALA A 87 7.68 -3.58 3.70
N ARG A 88 7.14 -4.49 2.91
CA ARG A 88 5.67 -4.68 2.80
C ARG A 88 5.04 -5.17 4.09
N PHE A 89 5.72 -6.03 4.83
CA PHE A 89 5.23 -6.53 6.11
C PHE A 89 5.17 -5.40 7.15
N VAL A 90 6.23 -4.62 7.27
CA VAL A 90 6.28 -3.49 8.22
C VAL A 90 5.25 -2.43 7.84
N ASP A 91 5.15 -2.05 6.57
CA ASP A 91 4.15 -1.09 6.08
C ASP A 91 2.71 -1.56 6.39
N ALA A 92 2.42 -2.83 6.20
CA ALA A 92 1.11 -3.40 6.51
C ALA A 92 0.79 -3.39 8.03
N THR A 93 1.80 -3.39 8.89
CA THR A 93 1.62 -3.37 10.36
C THR A 93 1.57 -1.97 10.96
N GLU A 94 2.01 -0.94 10.24
CA GLU A 94 2.00 0.45 10.71
C GLU A 94 0.60 1.08 10.76
N GLY A 95 -0.32 0.58 9.93
CA GLY A 95 -1.69 1.08 9.84
C GLY A 95 -2.68 0.24 10.64
N THR A 96 -3.67 0.88 11.25
CA THR A 96 -4.83 0.15 11.77
C THR A 96 -5.65 -0.37 10.58
N PRO A 97 -5.89 -1.67 10.45
CA PRO A 97 -6.71 -2.20 9.38
C PRO A 97 -8.09 -1.54 9.38
N GLY A 98 -8.51 -0.99 8.25
CA GLY A 98 -9.79 -0.27 8.13
C GLY A 98 -11.03 -1.11 8.51
N ALA A 99 -10.89 -2.45 8.48
CA ALA A 99 -11.92 -3.38 8.95
C ALA A 99 -12.15 -3.33 10.48
N ILE A 100 -11.15 -2.90 11.26
CA ILE A 100 -11.28 -2.80 12.72
C ILE A 100 -12.04 -1.52 13.13
N SER A 101 -11.93 -0.45 12.35
CA SER A 101 -12.63 0.79 12.64
C SER A 101 -14.15 0.71 12.45
N SER A 102 -14.63 -0.23 11.61
CA SER A 102 -16.06 -0.48 11.43
C SER A 102 -16.68 -1.42 12.46
N VAL A 103 -15.85 -2.08 13.27
CA VAL A 103 -16.27 -3.09 14.26
C VAL A 103 -16.28 -2.53 15.70
N THR A 104 -15.87 -1.28 15.90
CA THR A 104 -15.87 -0.61 17.22
C THR A 104 -17.22 0.00 17.61
N GLU A 105 -18.30 -0.31 16.91
CA GLU A 105 -19.63 0.00 17.41
C GLU A 105 -19.95 -0.90 18.62
N PRO A 106 -20.51 -0.36 19.72
CA PRO A 106 -20.94 -1.17 20.84
C PRO A 106 -22.07 -2.10 20.38
N GLY A 107 -21.75 -3.38 20.23
CA GLY A 107 -22.62 -4.42 19.66
C GLY A 107 -22.10 -5.04 18.37
N GLY A 108 -20.90 -4.66 17.92
CA GLY A 108 -20.29 -5.21 16.71
C GLY A 108 -19.99 -6.70 16.80
N LEU A 109 -20.04 -7.35 15.66
CA LEU A 109 -19.87 -8.80 15.41
C LEU A 109 -18.74 -9.49 16.16
N GLN A 110 -17.74 -8.74 16.63
CA GLN A 110 -16.56 -9.29 17.28
C GLN A 110 -16.86 -9.80 18.71
N SER A 111 -17.79 -9.17 19.42
CA SER A 111 -18.22 -9.66 20.73
C SER A 111 -19.06 -10.94 20.60
N ASP A 112 -19.84 -11.05 19.54
CA ASP A 112 -20.71 -12.20 19.31
C ASP A 112 -19.91 -13.44 18.88
N ILE A 113 -18.85 -13.26 18.09
CA ILE A 113 -17.96 -14.37 17.69
C ILE A 113 -17.21 -14.94 18.89
N PHE A 114 -16.70 -14.09 19.77
CA PHE A 114 -16.02 -14.54 20.98
C PHE A 114 -16.97 -15.14 22.01
N THR A 115 -18.20 -14.66 22.07
CA THR A 115 -19.23 -15.21 22.95
C THR A 115 -19.73 -16.56 22.43
N ALA A 116 -19.90 -16.72 21.15
CA ALA A 116 -20.28 -17.99 20.52
C ALA A 116 -19.19 -19.07 20.62
N ALA A 117 -17.91 -18.69 20.65
CA ALA A 117 -16.79 -19.61 20.81
C ALA A 117 -16.62 -20.16 22.24
N ARG A 118 -17.36 -19.60 23.22
CA ARG A 118 -17.37 -20.09 24.62
C ARG A 118 -18.46 -21.11 24.93
N LEU A 119 -19.32 -21.32 24.00
CA LEU A 119 -20.38 -22.36 24.08
C LEU A 119 -19.92 -23.63 23.39
#